data_695021aa31e9965cbcb80aaa5595963c
#
_entry.id   695021aa31e9965cbcb80aaa5595963c
#
_cell.length_a   1.000
_cell.length_b   1.000
_cell.length_c   1.000
_cell.angle_alpha   90.00
_cell.angle_beta   90.00
_cell.angle_gamma   90.00
#
_symmetry.space_group_name_H-M   'P 1'
#
loop_
_entity.id
_entity.type
_entity.pdbx_description
1 polymer ?
#
loop_
_entity_poly.entity_id
_entity_poly.type
_entity_poly.pdbx_seq_one_letter_code
_entity_poly.pdbx_strand_id
1 'polypeptide(L)'
;MASSGSTSYSIRGHSVVFHEESHEYFVDGVKVPSVTEILGRYSRLHGLDDYADIPQDVLRRAAARGTALHKEIEEYEKQGVRGFSEEFGNYLPLKIRHGVKVVASELPVLIFDDSGKPVCAGRLDLLATINGDAALGDIKRTSRLYPAKVSLQLNLYR
;
A
#
# COMPACT_ATOMS: atom_id res chain seq x y z
N MET A 1 -8.57 17.13 -21.35
CA MET A 1 -9.19 16.89 -20.03
C MET A 1 -8.60 15.63 -19.47
N ALA A 2 -7.73 15.71 -18.49
CA ALA A 2 -7.24 14.52 -17.81
C ALA A 2 -8.44 13.90 -17.07
N SER A 3 -8.77 12.66 -17.39
CA SER A 3 -9.72 11.87 -16.61
C SER A 3 -9.12 11.73 -15.21
N SER A 4 -9.71 12.38 -14.22
CA SER A 4 -9.36 12.17 -12.82
C SER A 4 -9.56 10.67 -12.55
N GLY A 5 -8.45 9.93 -12.41
CA GLY A 5 -8.47 8.50 -12.18
C GLY A 5 -9.14 8.22 -10.83
N SER A 6 -10.35 7.72 -10.85
CA SER A 6 -11.01 7.17 -9.67
C SER A 6 -11.31 5.70 -9.90
N THR A 7 -11.03 4.89 -8.91
CA THR A 7 -11.31 3.46 -8.93
C THR A 7 -12.36 3.14 -7.87
N SER A 8 -13.37 2.36 -8.26
CA SER A 8 -14.48 2.00 -7.37
C SER A 8 -14.46 0.51 -7.06
N TYR A 9 -14.74 0.18 -5.81
CA TYR A 9 -14.79 -1.19 -5.29
C TYR A 9 -16.07 -1.40 -4.47
N SER A 10 -16.50 -2.65 -4.36
CA SER A 10 -17.52 -3.05 -3.38
C SER A 10 -16.91 -3.98 -2.36
N ILE A 11 -16.93 -3.59 -1.08
CA ILE A 11 -16.36 -4.35 0.03
C ILE A 11 -17.42 -4.51 1.12
N ARG A 12 -17.85 -5.75 1.36
CA ARG A 12 -18.89 -6.08 2.36
C ARG A 12 -20.16 -5.23 2.24
N GLY A 13 -20.58 -4.91 1.01
CA GLY A 13 -21.78 -4.12 0.75
C GLY A 13 -21.56 -2.60 0.77
N HIS A 14 -20.37 -2.12 1.13
CA HIS A 14 -20.01 -0.71 1.07
C HIS A 14 -19.42 -0.35 -0.30
N SER A 15 -19.77 0.82 -0.80
CA SER A 15 -19.15 1.43 -1.99
C SER A 15 -17.88 2.17 -1.56
N VAL A 16 -16.73 1.75 -2.07
CA VAL A 16 -15.44 2.40 -1.77
C VAL A 16 -14.92 3.03 -3.05
N VAL A 17 -14.70 4.33 -3.03
CA VAL A 17 -14.11 5.09 -4.15
C VAL A 17 -12.75 5.61 -3.73
N PHE A 18 -11.74 5.31 -4.53
CA PHE A 18 -10.38 5.82 -4.37
C PHE A 18 -10.06 6.81 -5.47
N HIS A 19 -9.66 8.03 -5.08
CA HIS A 19 -9.16 9.07 -5.99
C HIS A 19 -7.64 9.02 -6.05
N GLU A 20 -7.09 8.61 -7.19
CA GLU A 20 -5.65 8.36 -7.34
C GLU A 20 -4.80 9.63 -7.18
N GLU A 21 -5.24 10.76 -7.72
CA GLU A 21 -4.48 12.02 -7.67
C GLU A 21 -4.36 12.59 -6.26
N SER A 22 -5.45 12.54 -5.48
CA SER A 22 -5.48 13.08 -4.11
C SER A 22 -5.16 12.02 -3.05
N HIS A 23 -5.07 10.74 -3.42
CA HIS A 23 -4.95 9.60 -2.51
C HIS A 23 -6.04 9.56 -1.43
N GLU A 24 -7.26 9.93 -1.80
CA GLU A 24 -8.41 10.02 -0.90
C GLU A 24 -9.36 8.84 -1.09
N TYR A 25 -9.91 8.39 0.04
CA TYR A 25 -10.92 7.32 0.06
C TYR A 25 -12.27 7.87 0.51
N PHE A 26 -13.32 7.45 -0.18
CA PHE A 26 -14.71 7.71 0.17
C PHE A 26 -15.44 6.38 0.32
N VAL A 27 -16.14 6.21 1.43
CA VAL A 27 -16.97 5.03 1.71
C VAL A 27 -18.41 5.48 1.80
N ASP A 28 -19.26 4.94 0.95
CA ASP A 28 -20.67 5.34 0.82
C ASP A 28 -20.84 6.86 0.66
N GLY A 29 -19.93 7.50 -0.08
CA GLY A 29 -19.91 8.94 -0.33
C GLY A 29 -19.30 9.79 0.80
N VAL A 30 -18.86 9.17 1.92
CA VAL A 30 -18.23 9.88 3.03
C VAL A 30 -16.72 9.66 3.00
N LYS A 31 -15.95 10.76 3.10
CA LYS A 31 -14.50 10.68 3.18
C LYS A 31 -14.06 9.98 4.47
N VAL A 32 -13.17 9.00 4.32
CA VAL A 32 -12.52 8.31 5.45
C VAL A 32 -11.00 8.48 5.36
N PRO A 33 -10.28 8.47 6.49
CA PRO A 33 -8.82 8.53 6.46
C PRO A 33 -8.22 7.28 5.82
N SER A 34 -7.06 7.43 5.19
CA SER A 34 -6.29 6.27 4.75
C SER A 34 -5.49 5.65 5.90
N VAL A 35 -5.12 4.37 5.76
CA VAL A 35 -4.21 3.69 6.70
C VAL A 35 -2.90 4.46 6.86
N THR A 36 -2.33 4.96 5.77
CA THR A 36 -1.08 5.76 5.81
C THR A 36 -1.25 7.10 6.52
N GLU A 37 -2.40 7.76 6.43
CA GLU A 37 -2.70 8.97 7.22
C GLU A 37 -2.76 8.67 8.72
N ILE A 38 -3.43 7.59 9.10
CA ILE A 38 -3.53 7.18 10.52
C ILE A 38 -2.14 6.85 11.05
N LEU A 39 -1.35 6.06 10.33
CA LEU A 39 0.02 5.72 10.70
C LEU A 39 0.93 6.95 10.78
N GLY A 40 0.77 7.90 9.86
CA GLY A 40 1.51 9.17 9.87
C GLY A 40 1.18 10.01 11.12
N ARG A 41 -0.10 10.11 11.50
CA ARG A 41 -0.53 10.79 12.73
C ARG A 41 0.04 10.09 13.98
N TYR A 42 -0.09 8.77 14.04
CA TYR A 42 0.46 7.97 15.13
C TYR A 42 1.98 8.15 15.26
N SER A 43 2.71 8.07 14.16
CA SER A 43 4.17 8.24 14.15
C SER A 43 4.61 9.61 14.67
N ARG A 44 3.93 10.70 14.27
CA ARG A 44 4.22 12.04 14.80
C ARG A 44 3.95 12.16 16.28
N LEU A 45 2.85 11.62 16.78
CA LEU A 45 2.49 11.65 18.21
C LEU A 45 3.47 10.88 19.08
N HIS A 46 4.10 9.83 18.54
CA HIS A 46 5.02 8.96 19.29
C HIS A 46 6.50 9.18 18.94
N GLY A 47 6.83 10.26 18.25
CA GLY A 47 8.22 10.57 17.89
C GLY A 47 8.87 9.54 16.93
N LEU A 48 8.05 8.86 16.12
CA LEU A 48 8.51 7.88 15.12
C LEU A 48 8.61 8.50 13.72
N ASP A 49 8.63 9.83 13.61
CA ASP A 49 8.75 10.54 12.34
C ASP A 49 10.22 10.71 11.96
N ASP A 50 10.70 9.77 11.16
CA ASP A 50 12.11 9.72 10.75
C ASP A 50 12.42 10.57 9.51
N TYR A 51 11.44 11.34 9.01
CA TYR A 51 11.55 12.11 7.77
C TYR A 51 11.56 13.63 7.99
N ALA A 52 11.49 14.08 9.26
CA ALA A 52 11.40 15.51 9.60
C ALA A 52 12.55 16.35 9.05
N ASP A 53 13.76 15.77 8.99
CA ASP A 53 14.98 16.46 8.54
C ASP A 53 15.29 16.25 7.05
N ILE A 54 14.42 15.56 6.30
CA ILE A 54 14.67 15.26 4.88
C ILE A 54 14.01 16.34 4.01
N PRO A 55 14.76 16.96 3.06
CA PRO A 55 14.19 17.94 2.14
C PRO A 55 12.99 17.39 1.36
N GLN A 56 11.97 18.23 1.20
CA GLN A 56 10.69 17.83 0.59
C GLN A 56 10.83 17.37 -0.88
N ASP A 57 11.79 17.90 -1.61
CA ASP A 57 12.05 17.47 -3.00
C ASP A 57 12.67 16.06 -3.05
N VAL A 58 13.48 15.69 -2.05
CA VAL A 58 14.03 14.34 -1.90
C VAL A 58 12.90 13.36 -1.59
N LEU A 59 12.02 13.73 -0.64
CA LEU A 59 10.86 12.90 -0.29
C LEU A 59 9.93 12.69 -1.49
N ARG A 60 9.63 13.74 -2.26
CA ARG A 60 8.79 13.63 -3.47
C ARG A 60 9.41 12.72 -4.52
N ARG A 61 10.72 12.84 -4.78
CA ARG A 61 11.42 11.95 -5.73
C ARG A 61 11.43 10.50 -5.26
N ALA A 62 11.63 10.27 -3.96
CA ALA A 62 11.56 8.93 -3.39
C ALA A 62 10.16 8.33 -3.49
N ALA A 63 9.11 9.11 -3.21
CA ALA A 63 7.72 8.70 -3.33
C ALA A 63 7.36 8.34 -4.80
N ALA A 64 7.74 9.18 -5.76
CA ALA A 64 7.48 8.93 -7.18
C ALA A 64 8.13 7.62 -7.66
N ARG A 65 9.38 7.34 -7.24
CA ARG A 65 10.06 6.07 -7.55
C ARG A 65 9.38 4.88 -6.86
N GLY A 66 8.92 5.06 -5.62
CA GLY A 66 8.15 4.04 -4.92
C GLY A 66 6.87 3.68 -5.68
N THR A 67 6.10 4.68 -6.08
CA THR A 67 4.88 4.51 -6.88
C THR A 67 5.14 3.80 -8.20
N ALA A 68 6.23 4.15 -8.91
CA ALA A 68 6.61 3.48 -10.14
C ALA A 68 6.93 2.01 -9.94
N LEU A 69 7.66 1.65 -8.87
CA LEU A 69 7.97 0.27 -8.52
C LEU A 69 6.72 -0.54 -8.20
N HIS A 70 5.79 0.02 -7.40
CA HIS A 70 4.51 -0.63 -7.09
C HIS A 70 3.73 -0.94 -8.37
N LYS A 71 3.68 0.01 -9.31
CA LYS A 71 3.03 -0.18 -10.60
C LYS A 71 3.68 -1.29 -11.44
N GLU A 72 5.01 -1.33 -11.52
CA GLU A 72 5.72 -2.41 -12.24
C GLU A 72 5.42 -3.79 -11.65
N ILE A 73 5.39 -3.89 -10.31
CA ILE A 73 5.07 -5.15 -9.63
C ILE A 73 3.61 -5.52 -9.85
N GLU A 74 2.67 -4.57 -9.75
CA GLU A 74 1.25 -4.80 -10.01
C GLU A 74 1.00 -5.30 -11.44
N GLU A 75 1.59 -4.65 -12.44
CA GLU A 75 1.49 -5.05 -13.86
C GLU A 75 2.04 -6.46 -14.08
N TYR A 76 3.17 -6.78 -13.42
CA TYR A 76 3.74 -8.11 -13.50
C TYR A 76 2.83 -9.17 -12.85
N GLU A 77 2.35 -8.93 -11.64
CA GLU A 77 1.53 -9.91 -10.92
C GLU A 77 0.13 -10.11 -11.55
N LYS A 78 -0.43 -9.06 -12.16
CA LYS A 78 -1.75 -9.13 -12.81
C LYS A 78 -1.70 -9.58 -14.26
N GLN A 79 -0.65 -9.22 -15.00
CA GLN A 79 -0.62 -9.35 -16.46
C GLN A 79 0.64 -10.07 -16.98
N GLY A 80 1.61 -10.37 -16.12
CA GLY A 80 2.89 -10.94 -16.50
C GLY A 80 3.83 -9.96 -17.23
N VAL A 81 3.51 -8.66 -17.22
CA VAL A 81 4.35 -7.63 -17.85
C VAL A 81 5.56 -7.34 -16.98
N ARG A 82 6.75 -7.63 -17.50
CA ARG A 82 8.00 -7.45 -16.75
C ARG A 82 8.37 -5.97 -16.65
N GLY A 83 8.67 -5.50 -15.44
CA GLY A 83 9.23 -4.17 -15.20
C GLY A 83 10.68 -4.05 -15.65
N PHE A 84 11.16 -2.80 -15.79
CA PHE A 84 12.50 -2.47 -16.30
C PHE A 84 13.40 -1.82 -15.24
N SER A 85 12.86 -1.44 -14.07
CA SER A 85 13.67 -0.83 -13.02
C SER A 85 14.64 -1.84 -12.39
N GLU A 86 15.74 -1.34 -11.85
CA GLU A 86 16.70 -2.15 -11.09
C GLU A 86 16.02 -2.79 -9.87
N GLU A 87 15.15 -2.03 -9.21
CA GLU A 87 14.40 -2.48 -8.06
C GLU A 87 13.45 -3.64 -8.41
N PHE A 88 12.79 -3.58 -9.56
CA PHE A 88 12.01 -4.71 -10.08
C PHE A 88 12.91 -5.93 -10.37
N GLY A 89 14.11 -5.70 -10.91
CA GLY A 89 15.11 -6.74 -11.10
C GLY A 89 15.49 -7.49 -9.83
N ASN A 90 15.42 -6.83 -8.66
CA ASN A 90 15.64 -7.44 -7.35
C ASN A 90 14.39 -8.18 -6.81
N TYR A 91 13.20 -7.75 -7.19
CA TYR A 91 11.94 -8.33 -6.73
C TYR A 91 11.78 -9.81 -7.12
N LEU A 92 12.01 -10.14 -8.38
CA LEU A 92 11.82 -11.50 -8.89
C LEU A 92 12.73 -12.55 -8.22
N PRO A 93 14.06 -12.33 -8.09
CA PRO A 93 14.92 -13.27 -7.39
C PRO A 93 14.53 -13.46 -5.91
N LEU A 94 14.10 -12.39 -5.23
CA LEU A 94 13.63 -12.46 -3.86
C LEU A 94 12.34 -13.28 -3.75
N LYS A 95 11.39 -13.03 -4.64
CA LYS A 95 10.13 -13.79 -4.72
C LYS A 95 10.38 -15.28 -4.88
N ILE A 96 11.28 -15.65 -5.81
CA ILE A 96 11.64 -17.06 -6.08
C ILE A 96 12.36 -17.67 -4.88
N ARG A 97 13.38 -16.98 -4.36
CA ARG A 97 14.21 -17.48 -3.24
C ARG A 97 13.37 -17.79 -2.01
N HIS A 98 12.37 -16.97 -1.71
CA HIS A 98 11.53 -17.12 -0.53
C HIS A 98 10.23 -17.88 -0.77
N GLY A 99 10.05 -18.46 -1.95
CA GLY A 99 8.85 -19.24 -2.28
C GLY A 99 7.56 -18.43 -2.21
N VAL A 100 7.63 -17.12 -2.49
CA VAL A 100 6.48 -16.23 -2.45
C VAL A 100 5.61 -16.45 -3.68
N LYS A 101 4.34 -16.80 -3.46
CA LYS A 101 3.31 -16.89 -4.51
C LYS A 101 2.28 -15.80 -4.26
N VAL A 102 2.24 -14.80 -5.13
CA VAL A 102 1.28 -13.71 -5.03
C VAL A 102 -0.09 -14.22 -5.46
N VAL A 103 -1.09 -14.01 -4.62
CA VAL A 103 -2.49 -14.35 -4.85
C VAL A 103 -3.23 -13.15 -5.44
N ALA A 104 -2.94 -11.96 -4.91
CA ALA A 104 -3.49 -10.70 -5.39
C ALA A 104 -2.55 -9.54 -5.03
N SER A 105 -2.59 -8.49 -5.85
CA SER A 105 -1.83 -7.24 -5.63
C SER A 105 -2.76 -6.03 -5.61
N GLU A 106 -2.35 -4.98 -4.90
CA GLU A 106 -3.07 -3.71 -4.79
C GLU A 106 -4.55 -3.90 -4.36
N LEU A 107 -4.75 -4.76 -3.34
CA LEU A 107 -6.08 -5.05 -2.82
C LEU A 107 -6.63 -3.90 -2.00
N PRO A 108 -7.83 -3.38 -2.33
CA PRO A 108 -8.49 -2.43 -1.47
C PRO A 108 -8.92 -3.10 -0.16
N VAL A 109 -8.70 -2.42 0.94
CA VAL A 109 -9.08 -2.87 2.28
C VAL A 109 -9.91 -1.81 2.98
N LEU A 110 -10.85 -2.26 3.80
CA LEU A 110 -11.72 -1.42 4.60
C LEU A 110 -11.65 -1.89 6.05
N ILE A 111 -11.37 -0.98 6.95
CA ILE A 111 -11.23 -1.25 8.37
C ILE A 111 -12.49 -0.77 9.08
N PHE A 112 -13.01 -1.62 9.95
CA PHE A 112 -14.24 -1.39 10.69
C PHE A 112 -13.93 -1.22 12.17
N ASP A 113 -14.73 -0.40 12.85
CA ASP A 113 -14.75 -0.37 14.30
C ASP A 113 -15.56 -1.54 14.88
N ASP A 114 -15.58 -1.64 16.21
CA ASP A 114 -16.30 -2.72 16.91
C ASP A 114 -17.83 -2.69 16.68
N SER A 115 -18.36 -1.58 16.21
CA SER A 115 -19.78 -1.46 15.82
C SER A 115 -20.06 -1.93 14.39
N GLY A 116 -19.01 -2.26 13.62
CA GLY A 116 -19.11 -2.61 12.21
C GLY A 116 -19.20 -1.41 11.27
N LYS A 117 -18.88 -0.19 11.76
CA LYS A 117 -18.84 1.01 10.94
C LYS A 117 -17.46 1.14 10.26
N PRO A 118 -17.42 1.43 8.95
CA PRO A 118 -16.15 1.71 8.25
C PRO A 118 -15.49 2.98 8.83
N VAL A 119 -14.24 2.88 9.25
CA VAL A 119 -13.49 3.99 9.87
C VAL A 119 -12.23 4.38 9.13
N CYS A 120 -11.72 3.49 8.26
CA CYS A 120 -10.48 3.72 7.55
C CYS A 120 -10.43 2.85 6.31
N ALA A 121 -9.75 3.30 5.28
CA ALA A 121 -9.52 2.53 4.07
C ALA A 121 -8.04 2.51 3.70
N GLY A 122 -7.66 1.56 2.85
CA GLY A 122 -6.29 1.46 2.37
C GLY A 122 -6.16 0.51 1.20
N ARG A 123 -4.92 0.25 0.83
CA ARG A 123 -4.57 -0.72 -0.21
C ARG A 123 -3.43 -1.58 0.30
N LEU A 124 -3.64 -2.89 0.29
CA LEU A 124 -2.61 -3.89 0.61
C LEU A 124 -1.81 -4.17 -0.67
N ASP A 125 -0.51 -4.05 -0.62
CA ASP A 125 0.34 -4.25 -1.79
C ASP A 125 0.27 -5.69 -2.30
N LEU A 126 0.43 -6.68 -1.41
CA LEU A 126 0.45 -8.09 -1.77
C LEU A 126 -0.32 -8.95 -0.76
N LEU A 127 -1.25 -9.73 -1.27
CA LEU A 127 -1.72 -10.95 -0.60
C LEU A 127 -0.98 -12.13 -1.22
N ALA A 128 -0.31 -12.92 -0.44
CA ALA A 128 0.57 -13.98 -0.93
C ALA A 128 0.50 -15.24 -0.06
N THR A 129 1.15 -16.31 -0.53
CA THR A 129 1.55 -17.42 0.32
C THR A 129 3.07 -17.54 0.32
N ILE A 130 3.63 -17.92 1.46
CA ILE A 130 5.05 -18.25 1.62
C ILE A 130 5.12 -19.66 2.17
N ASN A 131 5.68 -20.60 1.38
CA ASN A 131 5.72 -22.02 1.73
C ASN A 131 4.35 -22.65 2.06
N GLY A 132 3.27 -22.09 1.51
CA GLY A 132 1.90 -22.53 1.73
C GLY A 132 1.12 -21.76 2.79
N ASP A 133 1.79 -21.01 3.64
CA ASP A 133 1.15 -20.18 4.66
C ASP A 133 0.73 -18.81 4.09
N ALA A 134 -0.46 -18.33 4.49
CA ALA A 134 -0.95 -17.01 4.07
C ALA A 134 -0.07 -15.90 4.62
N ALA A 135 0.25 -14.92 3.77
CA ALA A 135 1.11 -13.79 4.10
C ALA A 135 0.57 -12.49 3.52
N LEU A 136 0.74 -11.41 4.27
CA LEU A 136 0.55 -10.04 3.80
C LEU A 136 1.92 -9.45 3.50
N GLY A 137 2.07 -8.85 2.32
CA GLY A 137 3.31 -8.22 1.88
C GLY A 137 3.13 -6.72 1.67
N ASP A 138 4.13 -5.97 2.05
CA ASP A 138 4.22 -4.54 1.81
C ASP A 138 5.54 -4.23 1.11
N ILE A 139 5.48 -3.47 0.03
CA ILE A 139 6.63 -3.14 -0.80
C ILE A 139 7.19 -1.80 -0.35
N LYS A 140 8.44 -1.80 0.13
CA LYS A 140 9.11 -0.56 0.55
C LYS A 140 10.36 -0.32 -0.27
N ARG A 141 10.39 0.81 -0.96
CA ARG A 141 11.59 1.35 -1.58
C ARG A 141 12.25 2.33 -0.61
N THR A 142 13.12 1.82 0.23
CA THR A 142 13.79 2.62 1.27
C THR A 142 15.22 2.12 1.51
N SER A 143 16.13 3.02 1.86
CA SER A 143 17.47 2.67 2.29
C SER A 143 17.50 2.09 3.71
N ARG A 144 16.48 2.36 4.52
CA ARG A 144 16.33 1.85 5.87
C ARG A 144 14.90 1.40 6.11
N LEU A 145 14.73 0.17 6.56
CA LEU A 145 13.44 -0.36 6.96
C LEU A 145 13.17 -0.01 8.43
N TYR A 146 11.94 0.42 8.71
CA TYR A 146 11.44 0.67 10.05
C TYR A 146 10.44 -0.42 10.44
N PRO A 147 10.88 -1.52 11.07
CA PRO A 147 10.03 -2.69 11.30
C PRO A 147 8.75 -2.38 12.08
N ALA A 148 8.82 -1.49 13.08
CA ALA A 148 7.64 -1.11 13.86
C ALA A 148 6.54 -0.47 13.03
N LYS A 149 6.89 0.44 12.11
CA LYS A 149 5.93 1.09 11.20
C LYS A 149 5.29 0.09 10.23
N VAL A 150 6.10 -0.77 9.63
CA VAL A 150 5.62 -1.80 8.69
C VAL A 150 4.74 -2.81 9.42
N SER A 151 5.13 -3.23 10.61
CA SER A 151 4.34 -4.14 11.45
C SER A 151 2.98 -3.55 11.81
N LEU A 152 2.92 -2.27 12.21
CA LEU A 152 1.66 -1.59 12.49
C LEU A 152 0.76 -1.56 11.24
N GLN A 153 1.31 -1.23 10.07
CA GLN A 153 0.56 -1.20 8.82
C GLN A 153 -0.03 -2.57 8.47
N LEU A 154 0.79 -3.62 8.51
CA LEU A 154 0.36 -4.97 8.18
C LEU A 154 -0.67 -5.52 9.19
N ASN A 155 -0.55 -5.16 10.47
CA ASN A 155 -1.54 -5.56 11.48
C ASN A 155 -2.89 -4.85 11.29
N LEU A 156 -2.93 -3.64 10.73
CA LEU A 156 -4.19 -2.98 10.38
C LEU A 156 -4.88 -3.66 9.19
N TYR A 157 -4.13 -4.35 8.32
CA TYR A 157 -4.68 -5.07 7.17
C TYR A 157 -5.09 -6.53 7.50
N ARG A 158 -4.71 -7.03 8.64
CA ARG A 158 -5.00 -8.39 9.11
C ARG A 158 -6.43 -8.54 9.63
#